data_8826519e8195dcf43eb82acb7e7005a2
#
_entry.id   8826519e8195dcf43eb82acb7e7005a2
#
_cell.length_a   1.000
_cell.length_b   1.000
_cell.length_c   1.000
_cell.angle_alpha   90.00
_cell.angle_beta   90.00
_cell.angle_gamma   90.00
#
_symmetry.space_group_name_H-M   'P 1'
#
loop_
_entity.id
_entity.type
_entity.pdbx_description
1 polymer ?
#
loop_
_entity_poly.entity_id
_entity_poly.type
_entity_poly.pdbx_seq_one_letter_code
_entity_poly.pdbx_strand_id
1 'polypeptide(L)'
;LSAFEGDERQIEKILETYTPNQAKVFNHFLFDGEEHELFLCKPASGMTSLFKPKKEALDFFNGFSKLGEVQSVEKIKTIRLDDVPKLRDFDFLKMDVQGAELSILKNGENRLKNCLGVQLEVSYFSLYENQPTFGDVDVYMRSIGYVPHQFLDVKRWSIAPTIFNGNFRTAGNQLLESDIIYIKNPL
;
A
#
# COMPACT_ATOMS: atom_id res chain seq x y z
N LEU A 1 11.73 -4.64 14.90
CA LEU A 1 10.78 -4.49 13.78
C LEU A 1 9.40 -5.01 14.20
N SER A 2 8.33 -4.32 13.80
CA SER A 2 6.96 -4.84 13.84
C SER A 2 6.48 -4.99 12.40
N ALA A 3 5.99 -6.16 12.03
CA ALA A 3 5.46 -6.46 10.72
C ALA A 3 3.96 -6.82 10.82
N PHE A 4 3.17 -6.37 9.85
CA PHE A 4 1.76 -6.71 9.75
C PHE A 4 1.56 -7.53 8.49
N GLU A 5 0.93 -8.68 8.64
CA GLU A 5 0.58 -9.55 7.53
C GLU A 5 -0.67 -10.37 7.93
N GLY A 6 -1.67 -10.35 7.09
CA GLY A 6 -2.90 -11.10 7.31
C GLY A 6 -2.92 -12.46 6.61
N ASP A 7 -2.05 -12.68 5.63
CA ASP A 7 -1.92 -13.97 4.94
C ASP A 7 -0.92 -14.86 5.67
N GLU A 8 -1.42 -15.94 6.29
CA GLU A 8 -0.59 -16.89 7.05
C GLU A 8 0.58 -17.44 6.24
N ARG A 9 0.41 -17.65 4.93
CA ARG A 9 1.46 -18.15 4.04
C ARG A 9 2.62 -17.17 3.88
N GLN A 10 2.36 -15.87 3.99
CA GLN A 10 3.38 -14.84 3.96
C GLN A 10 4.03 -14.66 5.33
N ILE A 11 3.26 -14.86 6.41
CA ILE A 11 3.78 -14.86 7.78
C ILE A 11 4.90 -15.89 7.94
N GLU A 12 4.71 -17.10 7.44
CA GLU A 12 5.73 -18.16 7.47
C GLU A 12 7.04 -17.68 6.82
N LYS A 13 6.98 -17.05 5.66
CA LYS A 13 8.17 -16.53 4.96
C LYS A 13 8.88 -15.42 5.75
N ILE A 14 8.11 -14.57 6.43
CA ILE A 14 8.68 -13.51 7.29
C ILE A 14 9.43 -14.16 8.46
N LEU A 15 8.84 -15.17 9.08
CA LEU A 15 9.44 -15.89 10.21
C LEU A 15 10.65 -16.74 9.81
N GLU A 16 10.73 -17.20 8.57
CA GLU A 16 11.94 -17.83 8.02
C GLU A 16 13.10 -16.83 7.85
N THR A 17 12.77 -15.57 7.54
CA THR A 17 13.75 -14.51 7.28
C THR A 17 14.24 -13.83 8.56
N TYR A 18 13.33 -13.63 9.51
CA TYR A 18 13.58 -12.87 10.74
C TYR A 18 13.37 -13.73 12.00
N THR A 19 14.31 -13.70 12.90
CA THR A 19 14.13 -14.34 14.21
C THR A 19 13.10 -13.58 15.06
N PRO A 20 12.46 -14.22 16.07
CA PRO A 20 11.49 -13.56 16.96
C PRO A 20 12.05 -12.35 17.72
N ASN A 21 13.38 -12.27 17.90
CA ASN A 21 14.06 -11.12 18.51
C ASN A 21 14.24 -9.94 17.52
N GLN A 22 14.24 -10.20 16.22
CA GLN A 22 14.40 -9.19 15.17
C GLN A 22 13.06 -8.61 14.72
N ALA A 23 12.03 -9.46 14.60
CA ALA A 23 10.72 -9.04 14.16
C ALA A 23 9.59 -9.66 14.99
N LYS A 24 8.64 -8.83 15.36
CA LYS A 24 7.34 -9.26 15.89
C LYS A 24 6.32 -9.16 14.75
N VAL A 25 5.70 -10.27 14.41
CA VAL A 25 4.66 -10.32 13.39
C VAL A 25 3.28 -10.25 14.04
N PHE A 26 2.44 -9.39 13.52
CA PHE A 26 1.04 -9.24 13.86
C PHE A 26 0.19 -9.80 12.72
N ASN A 27 -0.53 -10.88 12.98
CA ASN A 27 -1.46 -11.48 12.01
C ASN A 27 -2.76 -10.65 11.95
N HIS A 28 -2.70 -9.52 11.24
CA HIS A 28 -3.83 -8.61 11.10
C HIS A 28 -3.81 -7.93 9.74
N PHE A 29 -4.98 -7.77 9.16
CA PHE A 29 -5.23 -6.83 8.08
C PHE A 29 -5.54 -5.46 8.69
N LEU A 30 -4.70 -4.47 8.42
CA LEU A 30 -4.91 -3.11 8.88
C LEU A 30 -5.89 -2.38 7.96
N PHE A 31 -6.91 -1.72 8.53
CA PHE A 31 -7.81 -0.81 7.83
C PHE A 31 -8.64 0.02 8.84
N ASP A 32 -9.97 -0.02 8.76
CA ASP A 32 -10.89 0.76 9.58
C ASP A 32 -11.50 0.00 10.78
N GLY A 33 -11.21 -1.29 10.90
CA GLY A 33 -11.72 -2.16 11.94
C GLY A 33 -13.01 -2.90 11.59
N GLU A 34 -13.55 -2.70 10.38
CA GLU A 34 -14.75 -3.38 9.93
C GLU A 34 -14.44 -4.62 9.09
N GLU A 35 -15.46 -5.35 8.67
CA GLU A 35 -15.35 -6.47 7.74
C GLU A 35 -15.33 -5.95 6.31
N HIS A 36 -14.38 -6.45 5.51
CA HIS A 36 -14.20 -6.06 4.11
C HIS A 36 -13.98 -7.25 3.21
N GLU A 37 -14.15 -7.03 1.91
CA GLU A 37 -13.74 -7.96 0.88
C GLU A 37 -12.25 -7.75 0.55
N LEU A 38 -11.50 -8.84 0.49
CA LEU A 38 -10.12 -8.87 -0.02
C LEU A 38 -10.15 -9.47 -1.43
N PHE A 39 -9.74 -8.70 -2.40
CA PHE A 39 -9.66 -9.12 -3.81
C PHE A 39 -8.29 -9.77 -4.06
N LEU A 40 -8.27 -11.08 -4.09
CA LEU A 40 -7.04 -11.86 -4.31
C LEU A 40 -6.75 -11.94 -5.81
N CYS A 41 -5.68 -11.28 -6.23
CA CYS A 41 -5.16 -11.36 -7.58
C CYS A 41 -4.16 -12.51 -7.73
N LYS A 42 -3.62 -12.71 -8.94
CA LYS A 42 -2.62 -13.74 -9.22
C LYS A 42 -1.46 -13.66 -8.22
N PRO A 43 -0.97 -14.80 -7.72
CA PRO A 43 0.23 -14.81 -6.87
C PRO A 43 1.39 -14.04 -7.51
N ALA A 44 2.14 -13.29 -6.72
CA ALA A 44 3.27 -12.46 -7.15
C ALA A 44 2.92 -11.33 -8.15
N SER A 45 1.63 -11.02 -8.37
CA SER A 45 1.25 -9.84 -9.17
C SER A 45 1.45 -8.52 -8.43
N GLY A 46 1.47 -8.57 -7.09
CA GLY A 46 1.50 -7.39 -6.24
C GLY A 46 0.18 -6.62 -6.18
N MET A 47 -0.93 -7.17 -6.71
CA MET A 47 -2.18 -6.42 -6.88
C MET A 47 -3.33 -6.89 -5.97
N THR A 48 -3.08 -7.76 -5.00
CA THR A 48 -4.08 -8.13 -3.99
C THR A 48 -4.40 -6.91 -3.11
N SER A 49 -5.68 -6.56 -2.97
CA SER A 49 -6.11 -5.31 -2.32
C SER A 49 -7.47 -5.46 -1.64
N LEU A 50 -7.73 -4.58 -0.67
CA LEU A 50 -9.06 -4.31 -0.11
C LEU A 50 -9.96 -3.53 -1.08
N PHE A 51 -9.39 -2.95 -2.12
CA PHE A 51 -10.13 -2.25 -3.16
C PHE A 51 -10.25 -3.11 -4.40
N LYS A 52 -11.42 -3.09 -5.02
CA LYS A 52 -11.67 -3.84 -6.25
C LYS A 52 -10.87 -3.26 -7.41
N PRO A 53 -10.11 -4.07 -8.17
CA PRO A 53 -9.42 -3.61 -9.36
C PRO A 53 -10.38 -2.98 -10.38
N LYS A 54 -10.02 -1.80 -10.88
CA LYS A 54 -10.83 -1.03 -11.84
C LYS A 54 -10.49 -1.45 -13.26
N LYS A 55 -11.42 -2.13 -13.91
CA LYS A 55 -11.19 -2.72 -15.24
C LYS A 55 -10.64 -1.72 -16.26
N GLU A 56 -11.22 -0.52 -16.33
CA GLU A 56 -10.81 0.51 -17.29
C GLU A 56 -9.37 0.99 -17.05
N ALA A 57 -8.95 1.06 -15.78
CA ALA A 57 -7.58 1.40 -15.41
C ALA A 57 -6.60 0.29 -15.76
N LEU A 58 -6.99 -0.97 -15.54
CA LEU A 58 -6.17 -2.12 -15.90
C LEU A 58 -6.02 -2.25 -17.42
N ASP A 59 -7.07 -1.96 -18.19
CA ASP A 59 -7.01 -2.00 -19.65
C ASP A 59 -6.22 -0.81 -20.24
N PHE A 60 -6.10 0.29 -19.49
CA PHE A 60 -5.33 1.46 -19.89
C PHE A 60 -3.82 1.21 -19.92
N PHE A 61 -3.31 0.36 -19.04
CA PHE A 61 -1.89 0.04 -18.96
C PHE A 61 -1.55 -1.31 -19.57
N ASN A 62 -0.45 -1.40 -20.33
CA ASN A 62 -0.03 -2.66 -20.93
C ASN A 62 0.26 -3.72 -19.85
N GLY A 63 -0.42 -4.85 -19.97
CA GLY A 63 -0.21 -6.03 -19.11
C GLY A 63 -0.96 -6.00 -17.77
N PHE A 64 -1.54 -4.88 -17.35
CA PHE A 64 -2.22 -4.78 -16.06
C PHE A 64 -3.50 -5.61 -15.98
N SER A 65 -4.25 -5.77 -17.07
CA SER A 65 -5.43 -6.64 -17.12
C SER A 65 -5.13 -8.09 -16.69
N LYS A 66 -3.89 -8.56 -16.96
CA LYS A 66 -3.43 -9.89 -16.51
C LYS A 66 -2.94 -9.91 -15.07
N LEU A 67 -2.33 -8.82 -14.62
CA LEU A 67 -1.80 -8.69 -13.25
C LEU A 67 -2.93 -8.49 -12.23
N GLY A 68 -3.92 -7.66 -12.56
CA GLY A 68 -5.06 -7.34 -11.70
C GLY A 68 -6.25 -8.29 -11.87
N GLU A 69 -6.07 -9.46 -12.52
CA GLU A 69 -7.12 -10.47 -12.63
C GLU A 69 -7.44 -11.08 -11.27
N VAL A 70 -8.66 -10.82 -10.78
CA VAL A 70 -9.13 -11.34 -9.50
C VAL A 70 -9.39 -12.83 -9.61
N GLN A 71 -8.74 -13.62 -8.75
CA GLN A 71 -8.88 -15.08 -8.68
C GLN A 71 -9.98 -15.49 -7.71
N SER A 72 -10.07 -14.80 -6.57
CA SER A 72 -11.09 -15.03 -5.57
C SER A 72 -11.33 -13.75 -4.75
N VAL A 73 -12.45 -13.73 -4.05
CA VAL A 73 -12.80 -12.66 -3.10
C VAL A 73 -13.07 -13.31 -1.76
N GLU A 74 -12.40 -12.83 -0.71
CA GLU A 74 -12.52 -13.35 0.64
C GLU A 74 -13.01 -12.26 1.59
N LYS A 75 -13.88 -12.61 2.52
CA LYS A 75 -14.27 -11.72 3.60
C LYS A 75 -13.24 -11.79 4.71
N ILE A 76 -12.73 -10.66 5.10
CA ILE A 76 -11.74 -10.54 6.15
C ILE A 76 -12.18 -9.51 7.21
N LYS A 77 -11.79 -9.75 8.45
CA LYS A 77 -11.92 -8.76 9.52
C LYS A 77 -10.65 -7.93 9.59
N THR A 78 -10.81 -6.62 9.56
CA THR A 78 -9.70 -5.69 9.70
C THR A 78 -9.54 -5.17 11.12
N ILE A 79 -8.44 -4.50 11.41
CA ILE A 79 -8.19 -3.80 12.67
C ILE A 79 -7.63 -2.41 12.39
N ARG A 80 -7.98 -1.43 13.19
CA ARG A 80 -7.39 -0.09 13.11
C ARG A 80 -5.96 -0.13 13.66
N LEU A 81 -5.05 0.65 13.07
CA LEU A 81 -3.67 0.73 13.54
C LEU A 81 -3.60 1.19 15.01
N ASP A 82 -4.50 2.09 15.42
CA ASP A 82 -4.59 2.56 16.80
C ASP A 82 -5.00 1.46 17.79
N ASP A 83 -5.76 0.46 17.35
CA ASP A 83 -6.35 -0.58 18.19
C ASP A 83 -5.50 -1.85 18.26
N VAL A 84 -4.36 -1.91 17.55
CA VAL A 84 -3.50 -3.11 17.56
C VAL A 84 -2.94 -3.36 18.96
N PRO A 85 -3.27 -4.53 19.57
CA PRO A 85 -2.84 -4.83 20.93
C PRO A 85 -1.32 -5.07 21.01
N LYS A 86 -0.70 -4.56 22.05
CA LYS A 86 0.74 -4.76 22.32
C LYS A 86 1.66 -4.23 21.19
N LEU A 87 1.17 -3.39 20.29
CA LEU A 87 2.00 -2.61 19.38
C LEU A 87 2.71 -1.53 20.22
N ARG A 88 4.03 -1.49 20.14
CA ARG A 88 4.84 -0.42 20.74
C ARG A 88 4.81 0.81 19.86
N ASP A 89 5.13 1.97 20.44
CA ASP A 89 5.40 3.17 19.65
C ASP A 89 6.56 2.92 18.70
N PHE A 90 6.52 3.58 17.56
CA PHE A 90 7.50 3.42 16.49
C PHE A 90 7.87 4.80 15.91
N ASP A 91 9.12 4.93 15.50
CA ASP A 91 9.65 6.16 14.94
C ASP A 91 9.45 6.22 13.42
N PHE A 92 9.26 5.07 12.77
CA PHE A 92 9.12 4.98 11.32
C PHE A 92 8.08 3.92 10.93
N LEU A 93 7.21 4.30 10.00
CA LEU A 93 6.20 3.42 9.42
C LEU A 93 6.43 3.28 7.91
N LYS A 94 6.54 2.05 7.41
CA LYS A 94 6.49 1.78 5.97
C LYS A 94 5.19 1.04 5.64
N MET A 95 4.49 1.50 4.61
CA MET A 95 3.29 0.84 4.08
C MET A 95 3.37 0.70 2.57
N ASP A 96 2.92 -0.48 2.10
CA ASP A 96 2.72 -0.85 0.71
C ASP A 96 1.56 -1.87 0.73
N VAL A 97 0.33 -1.35 0.71
CA VAL A 97 -0.90 -2.12 0.96
C VAL A 97 -1.93 -1.92 -0.14
N GLN A 98 -1.42 -1.55 -1.31
CA GLN A 98 -2.19 -1.51 -2.56
C GLN A 98 -3.47 -0.66 -2.47
N GLY A 99 -3.31 0.59 -1.99
CA GLY A 99 -4.34 1.62 -1.98
C GLY A 99 -5.00 1.89 -0.62
N ALA A 100 -4.77 1.04 0.39
CA ALA A 100 -5.37 1.19 1.72
C ALA A 100 -4.64 2.20 2.63
N GLU A 101 -3.52 2.77 2.20
CA GLU A 101 -2.60 3.61 2.98
C GLU A 101 -3.33 4.74 3.70
N LEU A 102 -4.13 5.53 2.97
CA LEU A 102 -4.84 6.68 3.55
C LEU A 102 -5.84 6.27 4.64
N SER A 103 -6.55 5.16 4.45
CA SER A 103 -7.47 4.63 5.46
C SER A 103 -6.73 4.19 6.72
N ILE A 104 -5.60 3.50 6.57
CA ILE A 104 -4.79 3.05 7.70
C ILE A 104 -4.24 4.26 8.46
N LEU A 105 -3.75 5.28 7.76
CA LEU A 105 -3.26 6.52 8.36
C LEU A 105 -4.35 7.22 9.19
N LYS A 106 -5.56 7.38 8.64
CA LYS A 106 -6.71 7.98 9.33
C LYS A 106 -7.14 7.19 10.57
N ASN A 107 -6.98 5.87 10.54
CA ASN A 107 -7.29 4.95 11.65
C ASN A 107 -6.06 4.65 12.54
N GLY A 108 -4.99 5.42 12.39
CA GLY A 108 -3.74 5.31 13.13
C GLY A 108 -3.21 6.64 13.66
N GLU A 109 -4.02 7.70 13.70
CA GLU A 109 -3.57 9.05 14.06
C GLU A 109 -2.90 9.13 15.42
N ASN A 110 -3.37 8.36 16.42
CA ASN A 110 -2.77 8.37 17.74
C ASN A 110 -1.36 7.78 17.73
N ARG A 111 -1.15 6.71 16.94
CA ARG A 111 0.18 6.09 16.77
C ARG A 111 1.12 7.01 15.99
N LEU A 112 0.60 7.76 15.03
CA LEU A 112 1.38 8.68 14.20
C LEU A 112 1.83 9.94 14.96
N LYS A 113 1.22 10.28 16.09
CA LYS A 113 1.64 11.48 16.87
C LYS A 113 3.13 11.50 17.19
N ASN A 114 3.70 10.34 17.53
CA ASN A 114 5.11 10.19 17.89
C ASN A 114 5.99 9.61 16.77
N CYS A 115 5.40 9.27 15.61
CA CYS A 115 6.14 8.73 14.48
C CYS A 115 6.86 9.85 13.74
N LEU A 116 8.15 9.71 13.50
CA LEU A 116 9.00 10.74 12.89
C LEU A 116 8.97 10.70 11.37
N GLY A 117 8.79 9.52 10.78
CA GLY A 117 8.78 9.34 9.34
C GLY A 117 7.83 8.26 8.87
N VAL A 118 7.24 8.48 7.69
CA VAL A 118 6.31 7.55 7.07
C VAL A 118 6.69 7.38 5.61
N GLN A 119 6.93 6.15 5.17
CA GLN A 119 7.11 5.77 3.77
C GLN A 119 5.82 5.12 3.27
N LEU A 120 5.31 5.62 2.16
CA LEU A 120 4.06 5.18 1.54
C LEU A 120 4.26 4.89 0.06
N GLU A 121 3.60 3.86 -0.45
CA GLU A 121 3.30 3.80 -1.88
C GLU A 121 2.10 4.72 -2.15
N VAL A 122 2.21 5.60 -3.13
CA VAL A 122 1.16 6.54 -3.54
C VAL A 122 0.90 6.41 -5.03
N SER A 123 -0.38 6.44 -5.40
CA SER A 123 -0.80 6.28 -6.79
C SER A 123 -1.09 7.63 -7.44
N TYR A 124 -0.54 7.87 -8.62
CA TYR A 124 -0.90 9.02 -9.47
C TYR A 124 -2.12 8.69 -10.35
N PHE A 125 -2.32 7.41 -10.61
CA PHE A 125 -3.43 6.88 -11.39
C PHE A 125 -4.11 5.76 -10.60
N SER A 126 -5.40 5.91 -10.30
CA SER A 126 -6.13 4.93 -9.49
C SER A 126 -6.36 3.64 -10.26
N LEU A 127 -5.73 2.54 -9.81
CA LEU A 127 -5.88 1.20 -10.37
C LEU A 127 -7.08 0.45 -9.79
N TYR A 128 -7.60 0.92 -8.66
CA TYR A 128 -8.71 0.31 -7.93
C TYR A 128 -9.88 1.28 -7.79
N GLU A 129 -11.08 0.75 -7.60
CA GLU A 129 -12.28 1.53 -7.31
C GLU A 129 -12.10 2.28 -5.97
N ASN A 130 -12.40 3.57 -5.95
CA ASN A 130 -12.27 4.43 -4.77
C ASN A 130 -10.86 4.55 -4.14
N GLN A 131 -9.82 4.14 -4.86
CA GLN A 131 -8.44 4.29 -4.41
C GLN A 131 -8.07 5.76 -4.27
N PRO A 132 -7.55 6.19 -3.11
CA PRO A 132 -6.99 7.52 -2.95
C PRO A 132 -5.77 7.73 -3.87
N THR A 133 -5.62 8.96 -4.35
CA THR A 133 -4.45 9.36 -5.14
C THR A 133 -3.38 10.01 -4.26
N PHE A 134 -2.20 10.27 -4.84
CA PHE A 134 -1.15 11.06 -4.21
C PHE A 134 -1.67 12.39 -3.62
N GLY A 135 -2.56 13.08 -4.35
CA GLY A 135 -3.12 14.35 -3.88
C GLY A 135 -3.92 14.21 -2.58
N ASP A 136 -4.73 13.14 -2.47
CA ASP A 136 -5.52 12.88 -1.28
C ASP A 136 -4.62 12.55 -0.07
N VAL A 137 -3.58 11.75 -0.31
CA VAL A 137 -2.59 11.38 0.71
C VAL A 137 -1.79 12.59 1.15
N ASP A 138 -1.27 13.41 0.22
CA ASP A 138 -0.43 14.58 0.53
C ASP A 138 -1.19 15.63 1.34
N VAL A 139 -2.44 15.92 0.97
CA VAL A 139 -3.31 16.84 1.73
C VAL A 139 -3.51 16.33 3.16
N TYR A 140 -3.80 15.06 3.32
CA TYR A 140 -3.99 14.47 4.64
C TYR A 140 -2.70 14.49 5.47
N MET A 141 -1.57 14.05 4.92
CA MET A 141 -0.28 14.02 5.63
C MET A 141 0.11 15.41 6.12
N ARG A 142 -0.08 16.44 5.31
CA ARG A 142 0.16 17.83 5.72
C ARG A 142 -0.77 18.27 6.84
N SER A 143 -2.04 17.85 6.81
CA SER A 143 -3.02 18.20 7.84
C SER A 143 -2.68 17.66 9.22
N ILE A 144 -1.96 16.52 9.28
CA ILE A 144 -1.49 15.90 10.54
C ILE A 144 -0.02 16.22 10.87
N GLY A 145 0.55 17.24 10.21
CA GLY A 145 1.85 17.81 10.54
C GLY A 145 3.04 17.10 9.93
N TYR A 146 2.88 16.46 8.78
CA TYR A 146 4.00 15.92 8.00
C TYR A 146 4.26 16.74 6.75
N VAL A 147 5.48 16.66 6.26
CA VAL A 147 5.89 17.27 4.98
C VAL A 147 6.56 16.22 4.11
N PRO A 148 6.38 16.26 2.77
CA PRO A 148 7.09 15.37 1.87
C PRO A 148 8.59 15.65 1.96
N HIS A 149 9.37 14.59 2.04
CA HIS A 149 10.83 14.66 2.14
C HIS A 149 11.50 14.21 0.84
N GLN A 150 11.13 13.02 0.35
CA GLN A 150 11.79 12.44 -0.80
C GLN A 150 10.89 11.42 -1.50
N PHE A 151 10.91 11.42 -2.84
CA PHE A 151 10.47 10.28 -3.64
C PHE A 151 11.62 9.30 -3.78
N LEU A 152 11.40 8.02 -3.47
CA LEU A 152 12.40 6.96 -3.57
C LEU A 152 12.35 6.29 -4.94
N ASP A 153 11.16 6.02 -5.43
CA ASP A 153 10.92 5.42 -6.74
C ASP A 153 9.71 6.11 -7.37
N VAL A 154 9.84 6.46 -8.64
CA VAL A 154 8.76 7.07 -9.43
C VAL A 154 8.51 6.17 -10.63
N LYS A 155 7.53 5.28 -10.48
CA LYS A 155 7.18 4.32 -11.52
C LYS A 155 6.36 4.99 -12.61
N ARG A 156 6.73 4.67 -13.84
CA ARG A 156 6.02 5.09 -15.05
C ARG A 156 5.68 3.86 -15.86
N TRP A 157 4.62 3.95 -16.65
CA TRP A 157 4.19 2.82 -17.46
C TRP A 157 3.75 3.26 -18.84
N SER A 158 3.77 2.34 -19.81
CA SER A 158 3.27 2.59 -21.14
C SER A 158 1.75 2.42 -21.21
N ILE A 159 1.11 3.36 -21.91
CA ILE A 159 -0.33 3.31 -22.18
C ILE A 159 -0.58 2.31 -23.30
N ALA A 160 -1.58 1.44 -23.12
CA ALA A 160 -2.00 0.48 -24.14
C ALA A 160 -2.59 1.21 -25.38
N PRO A 161 -2.36 0.72 -26.59
CA PRO A 161 -1.62 -0.50 -26.95
C PRO A 161 -0.13 -0.26 -27.27
N THR A 162 0.47 0.86 -26.86
CA THR A 162 1.86 1.20 -27.20
C THR A 162 2.84 0.24 -26.55
N ILE A 163 3.62 -0.47 -27.37
CA ILE A 163 4.67 -1.40 -26.90
C ILE A 163 6.00 -0.97 -27.54
N PHE A 164 7.01 -0.70 -26.71
CA PHE A 164 8.34 -0.33 -27.17
C PHE A 164 9.21 -1.59 -27.31
N ASN A 165 9.79 -1.78 -28.50
CA ASN A 165 10.73 -2.89 -28.80
C ASN A 165 10.20 -4.28 -28.38
N GLY A 166 8.89 -4.52 -28.53
CA GLY A 166 8.27 -5.81 -28.14
C GLY A 166 8.17 -6.05 -26.65
N ASN A 167 8.57 -5.10 -25.80
CA ASN A 167 8.53 -5.23 -24.34
C ASN A 167 7.42 -4.37 -23.74
N PHE A 168 6.37 -4.99 -23.23
CA PHE A 168 5.24 -4.30 -22.60
C PHE A 168 5.59 -3.65 -21.25
N ARG A 169 6.71 -4.04 -20.64
CA ARG A 169 7.23 -3.45 -19.38
C ARG A 169 8.13 -2.25 -19.59
N THR A 170 8.47 -1.90 -20.85
CA THR A 170 9.24 -0.69 -21.09
C THR A 170 8.44 0.50 -20.62
N ALA A 171 9.02 1.26 -19.70
CA ALA A 171 8.37 2.43 -19.13
C ALA A 171 8.02 3.46 -20.22
N GLY A 172 6.77 3.89 -20.23
CA GLY A 172 6.32 5.08 -20.97
C GLY A 172 6.48 6.34 -20.12
N ASN A 173 5.68 7.35 -20.43
CA ASN A 173 5.73 8.63 -19.70
C ASN A 173 4.60 8.80 -18.68
N GLN A 174 3.60 7.90 -18.68
CA GLN A 174 2.49 8.00 -17.76
C GLN A 174 2.96 7.65 -16.34
N LEU A 175 2.82 8.59 -15.41
CA LEU A 175 3.03 8.33 -13.99
C LEU A 175 2.01 7.30 -13.52
N LEU A 176 2.47 6.32 -12.75
CA LEU A 176 1.65 5.25 -12.20
C LEU A 176 1.58 5.39 -10.67
N GLU A 177 2.68 5.18 -10.01
CA GLU A 177 2.82 5.18 -8.56
C GLU A 177 4.23 5.59 -8.15
N SER A 178 4.45 5.86 -6.88
CA SER A 178 5.79 6.04 -6.31
C SER A 178 5.83 5.74 -4.83
N ASP A 179 7.01 5.38 -4.34
CA ASP A 179 7.31 5.42 -2.93
C ASP A 179 7.70 6.86 -2.55
N ILE A 180 7.07 7.39 -1.51
CA ILE A 180 7.38 8.71 -0.94
C ILE A 180 7.64 8.60 0.55
N ILE A 181 8.63 9.34 1.04
CA ILE A 181 8.87 9.53 2.47
C ILE A 181 8.31 10.87 2.89
N TYR A 182 7.49 10.85 3.93
CA TYR A 182 7.07 12.01 4.71
C TYR A 182 7.83 12.04 6.03
N ILE A 183 8.19 13.22 6.49
CA ILE A 183 8.78 13.44 7.81
C ILE A 183 7.92 14.40 8.62
N LYS A 184 7.98 14.28 9.94
CA LYS A 184 7.33 15.24 10.84
C LYS A 184 7.86 16.63 10.52
N ASN A 185 6.95 17.62 10.40
CA ASN A 185 7.35 19.00 10.15
C ASN A 185 8.23 19.49 11.31
N PRO A 186 9.47 19.92 11.06
CA PRO A 186 10.38 20.37 12.09
C PRO A 186 10.16 21.82 12.53
N LEU A 187 9.22 22.56 11.90
CA LEU A 187 8.96 24.00 12.12
C LEU A 187 7.75 24.23 13.03
#